data_9da978355da7508eaa248c7fbfbd0d49
#
_entry.id   9da978355da7508eaa248c7fbfbd0d49
#
_cell.length_a   1.000
_cell.length_b   1.000
_cell.length_c   1.000
_cell.angle_alpha   90.00
_cell.angle_beta   90.00
_cell.angle_gamma   90.00
#
_symmetry.space_group_name_H-M   'P 1'
#
loop_
_entity.id
_entity.type
_entity.pdbx_description
1 polymer ?
#
loop_
_entity_poly.entity_id
_entity_poly.type
_entity_poly.pdbx_seq_one_letter_code
_entity_poly.pdbx_strand_id
1 'polypeptide(L)'
;MELISYLWQYIVEAFGLIIAYVFAAIFIVMVLRRIHSWKVTAALAIVFIGVSIAFYIPNGVPNKLAYPMSLRSFGPGEVPDLPLKNVVNFFQNFKDFERVEDIARNPTDVPAKVVYSKDGIVEVSLTTKEVIAEMADGSTINYWTFDGTVPGPFIRVEEGDTVRVTIHNDKTSLHPHNVDFHAVTGPGGGAAATIVGAGESKTFTFKALNAGLFVYHCAFGNPGLHMTHGMYGLILVEPKGGLPEVDKEFYVMQGEFYSEGSLGREGLQLFDTQGYLNGTPQYVVFNGKTGALVGNMSANVGETVRMYVGNGGVNLISNFHVIGEIFDRVYREGDLLTIPAEGLQTTLIPAGGAVMVEFQVDFPGNFVLVDHALARVDRGAWGALQVEGEADTTIYDGHMESGNGH
;
A
#
# COMPACT_ATOMS: atom_id res chain seq x y z
N MET A 1 3.58 22.75 12.96
CA MET A 1 4.52 22.06 13.87
C MET A 1 5.06 20.77 13.26
N GLU A 2 4.24 19.95 12.62
CA GLU A 2 4.62 18.68 11.98
C GLU A 2 5.71 18.84 10.90
N LEU A 3 5.61 19.86 10.04
CA LEU A 3 6.67 20.13 9.05
C LEU A 3 8.02 20.39 9.70
N ILE A 4 8.04 21.15 10.79
CA ILE A 4 9.29 21.45 11.51
C ILE A 4 9.83 20.18 12.18
N SER A 5 8.97 19.35 12.76
CA SER A 5 9.34 18.05 13.33
C SER A 5 9.87 17.10 12.28
N TYR A 6 9.20 17.01 11.12
CA TYR A 6 9.64 16.22 9.98
C TYR A 6 10.98 16.69 9.42
N LEU A 7 11.14 18.00 9.19
CA LEU A 7 12.40 18.60 8.76
C LEU A 7 13.53 18.36 9.78
N TRP A 8 13.23 18.49 11.07
CA TRP A 8 14.20 18.25 12.12
C TRP A 8 14.63 16.78 12.14
N GLN A 9 13.71 15.86 12.03
CA GLN A 9 13.99 14.43 11.95
C GLN A 9 14.86 14.11 10.73
N TYR A 10 14.53 14.66 9.56
CA TYR A 10 15.33 14.56 8.34
C TYR A 10 16.75 15.10 8.54
N ILE A 11 16.87 16.27 9.14
CA ILE A 11 18.16 16.89 9.41
C ILE A 11 18.98 16.03 10.39
N VAL A 12 18.36 15.56 11.47
CA VAL A 12 19.07 14.77 12.48
C VAL A 12 19.46 13.40 11.94
N GLU A 13 18.57 12.70 11.26
CA GLU A 13 18.84 11.34 10.76
C GLU A 13 19.69 11.33 9.49
N ALA A 14 19.43 12.26 8.55
CA ALA A 14 20.18 12.32 7.31
C ALA A 14 21.51 13.08 7.44
N PHE A 15 21.55 14.12 8.25
CA PHE A 15 22.73 15.00 8.40
C PHE A 15 23.43 14.85 9.74
N GLY A 16 22.90 14.08 10.68
CA GLY A 16 23.52 13.92 12.01
C GLY A 16 24.97 13.45 11.93
N LEU A 17 25.27 12.53 11.03
CA LEU A 17 26.65 12.08 10.78
C LEU A 17 27.48 13.17 10.08
N ILE A 18 26.92 13.90 9.11
CA ILE A 18 27.60 15.03 8.47
C ILE A 18 27.94 16.11 9.53
N ILE A 19 26.97 16.41 10.38
CA ILE A 19 27.15 17.37 11.48
C ILE A 19 28.23 16.85 12.42
N ALA A 20 28.25 15.59 12.80
CA ALA A 20 29.28 14.97 13.61
C ALA A 20 30.65 15.05 12.96
N TYR A 21 30.77 14.80 11.65
CA TYR A 21 32.02 14.97 10.90
C TYR A 21 32.44 16.40 10.79
N VAL A 22 31.53 17.36 10.63
CA VAL A 22 31.83 18.79 10.62
C VAL A 22 32.38 19.22 12.00
N PHE A 23 31.75 18.80 13.10
CA PHE A 23 32.27 19.07 14.45
C PHE A 23 33.62 18.41 14.69
N ALA A 24 33.84 17.19 14.26
CA ALA A 24 35.11 16.50 14.32
C ALA A 24 36.21 17.29 13.52
N ALA A 25 35.85 17.74 12.31
CA ALA A 25 36.74 18.55 11.48
C ALA A 25 37.10 19.89 12.16
N ILE A 26 36.10 20.57 12.73
CA ILE A 26 36.33 21.82 13.49
C ILE A 26 37.24 21.56 14.69
N PHE A 27 37.03 20.47 15.42
CA PHE A 27 37.88 20.10 16.57
C PHE A 27 39.31 19.81 16.12
N ILE A 28 39.50 19.04 15.05
CA ILE A 28 40.83 18.78 14.46
C ILE A 28 41.49 20.12 14.03
N VAL A 29 40.71 21.00 13.39
CA VAL A 29 41.19 22.33 13.00
C VAL A 29 41.65 23.15 14.21
N MET A 30 40.88 23.12 15.31
CA MET A 30 41.25 23.83 16.54
C MET A 30 42.54 23.28 17.17
N VAL A 31 42.71 21.94 17.14
CA VAL A 31 43.93 21.30 17.63
C VAL A 31 45.14 21.62 16.75
N LEU A 32 44.96 21.55 15.42
CA LEU A 32 46.02 21.83 14.45
C LEU A 32 46.41 23.32 14.43
N ARG A 33 45.49 24.24 14.74
CA ARG A 33 45.78 25.68 14.87
C ARG A 33 46.85 26.02 15.92
N ARG A 34 47.05 25.15 16.88
CA ARG A 34 48.13 25.27 17.87
C ARG A 34 49.50 24.89 17.31
N ILE A 35 49.54 24.21 16.15
CA ILE A 35 50.74 23.57 15.62
C ILE A 35 51.15 24.16 14.26
N HIS A 36 50.20 24.67 13.43
CA HIS A 36 50.44 25.08 12.05
C HIS A 36 49.75 26.42 11.69
N SER A 37 50.11 26.98 10.54
CA SER A 37 49.48 28.20 10.02
C SER A 37 47.99 27.97 9.70
N TRP A 38 47.18 29.02 9.87
CA TRP A 38 45.74 28.95 9.62
C TRP A 38 45.38 28.48 8.17
N LYS A 39 46.24 28.78 7.18
CA LYS A 39 46.06 28.37 5.77
C LYS A 39 46.12 26.86 5.59
N VAL A 40 47.09 26.20 6.23
CA VAL A 40 47.23 24.73 6.21
C VAL A 40 46.06 24.08 6.91
N THR A 41 45.66 24.66 8.03
CA THR A 41 44.51 24.15 8.80
C THR A 41 43.20 24.23 8.01
N ALA A 42 42.96 25.35 7.31
CA ALA A 42 41.78 25.53 6.46
C ALA A 42 41.78 24.55 5.26
N ALA A 43 42.95 24.36 4.61
CA ALA A 43 43.09 23.43 3.51
C ALA A 43 42.80 21.98 3.95
N LEU A 44 43.34 21.54 5.09
CA LEU A 44 43.09 20.21 5.64
C LEU A 44 41.62 20.01 6.05
N ALA A 45 40.97 21.05 6.60
CA ALA A 45 39.54 20.99 6.93
C ALA A 45 38.67 20.84 5.68
N ILE A 46 38.95 21.59 4.61
CA ILE A 46 38.22 21.49 3.33
C ILE A 46 38.40 20.09 2.72
N VAL A 47 39.61 19.55 2.72
CA VAL A 47 39.88 18.19 2.21
C VAL A 47 39.13 17.15 3.05
N PHE A 48 39.17 17.26 4.38
CA PHE A 48 38.48 16.32 5.27
C PHE A 48 36.95 16.36 5.07
N ILE A 49 36.39 17.57 5.00
CA ILE A 49 34.95 17.73 4.72
C ILE A 49 34.59 17.17 3.34
N GLY A 50 35.40 17.48 2.31
CA GLY A 50 35.20 16.98 0.96
C GLY A 50 35.25 15.44 0.88
N VAL A 51 36.25 14.83 1.53
CA VAL A 51 36.36 13.36 1.62
C VAL A 51 35.20 12.76 2.41
N SER A 52 34.81 13.37 3.53
CA SER A 52 33.68 12.90 4.33
C SER A 52 32.37 12.96 3.54
N ILE A 53 32.13 14.04 2.81
CA ILE A 53 30.96 14.18 1.93
C ILE A 53 31.02 13.14 0.81
N ALA A 54 32.16 12.99 0.14
CA ALA A 54 32.34 12.03 -0.96
C ALA A 54 32.18 10.58 -0.50
N PHE A 55 32.60 10.26 0.74
CA PHE A 55 32.42 8.93 1.31
C PHE A 55 30.97 8.70 1.79
N TYR A 56 30.35 9.73 2.35
CA TYR A 56 29.02 9.62 2.95
C TYR A 56 27.90 9.64 1.91
N ILE A 57 28.04 10.44 0.85
CA ILE A 57 27.06 10.51 -0.25
C ILE A 57 26.76 9.13 -0.88
N PRO A 58 27.74 8.26 -1.19
CA PRO A 58 27.44 6.92 -1.72
C PRO A 58 26.84 5.95 -0.70
N ASN A 59 27.05 6.17 0.61
CA ASN A 59 26.78 5.16 1.64
C ASN A 59 25.62 5.47 2.60
N GLY A 60 25.05 6.65 2.59
CA GLY A 60 24.06 6.90 3.60
C GLY A 60 23.11 8.07 3.43
N VAL A 61 23.60 9.30 3.26
CA VAL A 61 22.71 10.49 3.31
C VAL A 61 21.70 10.56 2.18
N PRO A 62 22.10 10.33 0.93
CA PRO A 62 21.14 10.35 -0.17
C PRO A 62 20.05 9.29 -0.04
N ASN A 63 20.33 8.21 0.66
CA ASN A 63 19.44 7.07 0.78
C ASN A 63 18.21 7.35 1.65
N LYS A 64 18.35 8.24 2.61
CA LYS A 64 17.25 8.66 3.48
C LYS A 64 16.51 9.89 2.97
N LEU A 65 17.20 10.77 2.27
CA LEU A 65 16.61 11.98 1.68
C LEU A 65 15.98 11.75 0.33
N ALA A 66 16.56 10.83 -0.41
CA ALA A 66 16.09 10.51 -1.70
C ALA A 66 15.30 9.23 -1.56
N TYR A 67 14.06 9.31 -1.69
CA TYR A 67 13.29 8.23 -2.10
C TYR A 67 14.10 7.30 -2.90
N PRO A 68 14.16 6.17 -2.43
CA PRO A 68 15.28 5.33 -2.18
C PRO A 68 16.15 5.18 -3.40
N MET A 69 17.02 6.11 -3.63
CA MET A 69 18.12 5.93 -4.58
C MET A 69 19.03 4.77 -4.22
N SER A 70 18.94 4.31 -2.96
CA SER A 70 19.63 3.10 -2.52
C SER A 70 18.95 1.82 -2.98
N LEU A 71 17.70 1.86 -3.33
CA LEU A 71 17.04 0.76 -4.00
C LEU A 71 17.52 0.72 -5.46
N ARG A 72 18.79 0.40 -5.64
CA ARG A 72 19.26 -0.04 -6.95
C ARG A 72 18.42 -1.25 -7.32
N SER A 73 17.47 -1.04 -8.19
CA SER A 73 16.75 -2.12 -8.80
C SER A 73 17.75 -2.87 -9.70
N PHE A 74 18.03 -4.11 -9.37
CA PHE A 74 18.69 -5.03 -10.31
C PHE A 74 17.68 -5.63 -11.31
N GLY A 75 16.43 -5.22 -11.21
CA GLY A 75 15.35 -5.56 -12.12
C GLY A 75 15.28 -4.62 -13.34
N PRO A 76 14.31 -4.82 -14.21
CA PRO A 76 14.14 -4.05 -15.46
C PRO A 76 13.58 -2.63 -15.25
N GLY A 77 13.43 -2.16 -14.02
CA GLY A 77 12.93 -0.82 -13.71
C GLY A 77 13.97 0.27 -13.97
N GLU A 78 13.50 1.46 -14.38
CA GLU A 78 14.35 2.63 -14.49
C GLU A 78 14.78 3.12 -13.10
N VAL A 79 16.02 3.57 -12.98
CA VAL A 79 16.50 4.21 -11.76
C VAL A 79 15.81 5.58 -11.64
N PRO A 80 15.13 5.87 -10.51
CA PRO A 80 14.51 7.18 -10.33
C PRO A 80 15.50 8.34 -10.49
N ASP A 81 15.03 9.46 -11.01
CA ASP A 81 15.82 10.70 -11.16
C ASP A 81 16.55 11.10 -9.87
N LEU A 82 17.63 11.85 -10.03
CA LEU A 82 18.50 12.31 -8.95
C LEU A 82 17.71 12.82 -7.73
N PRO A 83 18.07 12.35 -6.52
CA PRO A 83 17.35 12.66 -5.27
C PRO A 83 17.19 14.14 -4.99
N LEU A 84 18.17 14.94 -5.35
CA LEU A 84 18.16 16.36 -5.05
C LEU A 84 16.97 17.07 -5.68
N LYS A 85 16.60 16.70 -6.89
CA LYS A 85 15.42 17.25 -7.58
C LYS A 85 14.14 16.90 -6.84
N ASN A 86 13.98 15.63 -6.44
CA ASN A 86 12.81 15.16 -5.71
C ASN A 86 12.73 15.80 -4.32
N VAL A 87 13.85 15.93 -3.62
CA VAL A 87 13.92 16.63 -2.32
C VAL A 87 13.52 18.09 -2.47
N VAL A 88 14.06 18.80 -3.47
CA VAL A 88 13.71 20.20 -3.73
C VAL A 88 12.24 20.33 -4.07
N ASN A 89 11.71 19.47 -4.95
CA ASN A 89 10.28 19.44 -5.29
C ASN A 89 9.41 19.13 -4.07
N PHE A 90 9.81 18.17 -3.25
CA PHE A 90 9.12 17.86 -2.00
C PHE A 90 8.99 19.11 -1.13
N PHE A 91 10.09 19.79 -0.86
CA PHE A 91 10.05 21.00 -0.01
C PHE A 91 9.32 22.18 -0.65
N GLN A 92 9.37 22.32 -1.95
CA GLN A 92 8.64 23.36 -2.66
C GLN A 92 7.13 23.14 -2.64
N ASN A 93 6.69 21.89 -2.73
CA ASN A 93 5.29 21.52 -2.88
C ASN A 93 4.69 20.87 -1.62
N PHE A 94 5.47 20.69 -0.54
CA PHE A 94 5.00 20.03 0.68
C PHE A 94 3.71 20.63 1.26
N LYS A 95 3.55 21.95 1.18
CA LYS A 95 2.34 22.65 1.64
C LYS A 95 1.11 22.35 0.77
N ASP A 96 1.32 21.85 -0.44
CA ASP A 96 0.27 21.58 -1.42
C ASP A 96 -0.21 20.13 -1.36
N PHE A 97 0.42 19.28 -0.51
CA PHE A 97 -0.11 17.95 -0.22
C PHE A 97 -1.45 18.07 0.49
N GLU A 98 -2.44 17.46 -0.10
CA GLU A 98 -3.75 17.33 0.52
C GLU A 98 -3.63 16.42 1.75
N ARG A 99 -4.29 16.84 2.84
CA ARG A 99 -4.54 15.99 4.00
C ARG A 99 -5.96 15.47 3.91
N VAL A 100 -6.10 14.16 3.92
CA VAL A 100 -7.40 13.49 3.94
C VAL A 100 -7.67 12.96 5.33
N GLU A 101 -8.94 13.04 5.76
CA GLU A 101 -9.36 12.55 7.07
C GLU A 101 -9.35 11.03 7.11
N ASP A 102 -9.76 10.40 6.02
CA ASP A 102 -9.79 8.95 5.90
C ASP A 102 -9.16 8.49 4.59
N ILE A 103 -8.15 7.67 4.69
CA ILE A 103 -7.46 7.06 3.53
C ILE A 103 -8.15 5.77 3.09
N ALA A 104 -8.91 5.12 3.99
CA ALA A 104 -9.46 3.81 3.75
C ALA A 104 -10.57 3.84 2.69
N ARG A 105 -10.50 2.92 1.75
CA ARG A 105 -11.64 2.61 0.91
C ARG A 105 -12.66 1.80 1.69
N ASN A 106 -13.93 2.20 1.59
CA ASN A 106 -15.01 1.46 2.22
C ASN A 106 -15.07 0.03 1.62
N PRO A 107 -15.08 -1.02 2.44
CA PRO A 107 -15.14 -2.40 1.95
C PRO A 107 -16.41 -2.74 1.16
N THR A 108 -17.48 -1.96 1.29
CA THR A 108 -18.71 -2.12 0.50
C THR A 108 -18.67 -1.44 -0.87
N ASP A 109 -17.57 -0.74 -1.20
CA ASP A 109 -17.42 -0.04 -2.48
C ASP A 109 -17.06 -1.02 -3.59
N VAL A 110 -17.98 -1.93 -3.87
CA VAL A 110 -17.93 -2.95 -4.92
C VAL A 110 -19.01 -2.65 -5.95
N PRO A 111 -18.67 -2.39 -7.23
CA PRO A 111 -19.67 -2.19 -8.27
C PRO A 111 -20.59 -3.40 -8.41
N ALA A 112 -21.90 -3.21 -8.34
CA ALA A 112 -22.87 -4.30 -8.41
C ALA A 112 -22.88 -5.05 -9.75
N LYS A 113 -22.43 -4.38 -10.84
CA LYS A 113 -22.36 -4.94 -12.20
C LYS A 113 -21.38 -4.19 -13.06
N VAL A 114 -21.01 -4.79 -14.19
CA VAL A 114 -20.22 -4.13 -15.23
C VAL A 114 -21.01 -2.96 -15.84
N VAL A 115 -20.33 -1.84 -16.04
CA VAL A 115 -20.90 -0.64 -16.64
C VAL A 115 -20.24 -0.38 -18.00
N TYR A 116 -21.03 -0.39 -19.05
CA TYR A 116 -20.56 -0.17 -20.41
C TYR A 116 -20.83 1.26 -20.89
N SER A 117 -19.89 1.79 -21.65
CA SER A 117 -20.10 3.00 -22.46
C SER A 117 -21.10 2.74 -23.60
N LYS A 118 -21.48 3.80 -24.32
CA LYS A 118 -22.36 3.67 -25.50
C LYS A 118 -21.76 2.78 -26.60
N ASP A 119 -20.45 2.67 -26.66
CA ASP A 119 -19.72 1.88 -27.66
C ASP A 119 -19.47 0.43 -27.19
N GLY A 120 -20.05 0.04 -26.05
CA GLY A 120 -19.87 -1.30 -25.49
C GLY A 120 -18.48 -1.55 -24.88
N ILE A 121 -17.78 -0.49 -24.51
CA ILE A 121 -16.45 -0.52 -23.90
C ILE A 121 -16.59 -0.25 -22.40
N VAL A 122 -15.82 -0.93 -21.58
CA VAL A 122 -15.69 -0.59 -20.16
C VAL A 122 -14.65 0.51 -20.00
N GLU A 123 -15.08 1.67 -19.51
CA GLU A 123 -14.21 2.82 -19.27
C GLU A 123 -13.74 2.81 -17.82
N VAL A 124 -12.43 2.82 -17.61
CA VAL A 124 -11.78 2.92 -16.30
C VAL A 124 -10.97 4.21 -16.26
N SER A 125 -11.22 5.03 -15.27
CA SER A 125 -10.45 6.25 -15.03
C SER A 125 -9.79 6.16 -13.66
N LEU A 126 -8.48 6.36 -13.60
CA LEU A 126 -7.69 6.33 -12.36
C LEU A 126 -6.91 7.63 -12.25
N THR A 127 -7.08 8.34 -11.13
CA THR A 127 -6.28 9.52 -10.81
C THR A 127 -5.25 9.16 -9.76
N THR A 128 -3.97 9.30 -10.09
CA THR A 128 -2.92 9.12 -9.09
C THR A 128 -2.75 10.39 -8.28
N LYS A 129 -2.67 10.25 -6.97
CA LYS A 129 -2.61 11.36 -6.04
C LYS A 129 -1.76 11.02 -4.82
N GLU A 130 -0.91 11.95 -4.43
CA GLU A 130 -0.09 11.83 -3.21
C GLU A 130 -0.76 12.65 -2.10
N VAL A 131 -1.09 11.99 -0.98
CA VAL A 131 -1.81 12.61 0.14
C VAL A 131 -1.17 12.26 1.47
N ILE A 132 -1.40 13.06 2.48
CA ILE A 132 -1.01 12.74 3.86
C ILE A 132 -2.27 12.31 4.61
N ALA A 133 -2.20 11.16 5.27
CA ALA A 133 -3.30 10.64 6.07
C ALA A 133 -2.79 9.88 7.30
N GLU A 134 -3.71 9.64 8.22
CA GLU A 134 -3.45 8.84 9.40
C GLU A 134 -3.39 7.34 9.05
N MET A 135 -2.35 6.67 9.57
CA MET A 135 -2.16 5.22 9.50
C MET A 135 -2.69 4.53 10.76
N ALA A 136 -2.44 5.14 11.90
CA ALA A 136 -2.84 4.73 13.24
C ALA A 136 -2.88 5.97 14.12
N ASP A 137 -3.39 5.86 15.35
CA ASP A 137 -3.56 6.98 16.29
C ASP A 137 -2.33 7.89 16.34
N GLY A 138 -2.48 9.08 15.78
CA GLY A 138 -1.44 10.10 15.71
C GLY A 138 -0.28 9.83 14.75
N SER A 139 -0.15 8.66 14.16
CA SER A 139 0.88 8.32 13.16
C SER A 139 0.36 8.59 11.76
N THR A 140 1.06 9.43 11.00
CA THR A 140 0.69 9.78 9.62
C THR A 140 1.78 9.40 8.63
N ILE A 141 1.40 9.06 7.40
CA ILE A 141 2.33 8.80 6.31
C ILE A 141 1.93 9.56 5.04
N ASN A 142 2.86 9.69 4.11
CA ASN A 142 2.57 10.12 2.75
C ASN A 142 2.12 8.90 1.95
N TYR A 143 0.83 8.85 1.62
CA TYR A 143 0.26 7.84 0.76
C TYR A 143 0.34 8.25 -0.70
N TRP A 144 0.57 7.29 -1.57
CA TRP A 144 0.38 7.41 -3.00
C TRP A 144 -0.80 6.52 -3.36
N THR A 145 -1.71 7.07 -4.10
CA THR A 145 -3.04 6.46 -4.23
C THR A 145 -3.51 6.43 -5.67
N PHE A 146 -4.44 5.53 -5.95
CA PHE A 146 -5.38 5.66 -7.04
C PHE A 146 -6.70 6.21 -6.47
N ASP A 147 -7.14 7.36 -6.97
CA ASP A 147 -8.36 8.09 -6.59
C ASP A 147 -8.42 8.52 -5.10
N GLY A 148 -7.25 8.74 -4.49
CA GLY A 148 -7.16 9.32 -3.14
C GLY A 148 -7.44 8.36 -2.00
N THR A 149 -7.60 7.06 -2.25
CA THR A 149 -7.87 6.04 -1.23
C THR A 149 -6.95 4.82 -1.35
N VAL A 150 -6.85 4.04 -0.30
CA VAL A 150 -6.17 2.73 -0.26
C VAL A 150 -7.15 1.67 0.24
N PRO A 151 -7.31 0.60 -0.52
CA PRO A 151 -6.85 0.39 -1.90
C PRO A 151 -7.48 1.36 -2.89
N GLY A 152 -6.98 1.35 -4.13
CA GLY A 152 -7.62 2.01 -5.27
C GLY A 152 -9.00 1.40 -5.59
N PRO A 153 -9.75 1.93 -6.58
CA PRO A 153 -11.08 1.45 -6.95
C PRO A 153 -11.12 -0.05 -7.25
N PHE A 154 -12.21 -0.72 -6.84
CA PHE A 154 -12.52 -2.05 -7.33
C PHE A 154 -13.06 -1.95 -8.76
N ILE A 155 -12.41 -2.66 -9.69
CA ILE A 155 -12.79 -2.64 -11.10
C ILE A 155 -13.49 -3.96 -11.43
N ARG A 156 -14.66 -3.90 -12.07
CA ARG A 156 -15.43 -5.07 -12.48
C ARG A 156 -15.64 -5.06 -13.99
N VAL A 157 -15.22 -6.12 -14.66
CA VAL A 157 -15.36 -6.35 -16.10
C VAL A 157 -15.75 -7.80 -16.36
N GLU A 158 -16.15 -8.16 -17.58
CA GLU A 158 -16.46 -9.54 -17.98
C GLU A 158 -15.42 -10.07 -18.97
N GLU A 159 -15.20 -11.37 -18.97
CA GLU A 159 -14.31 -12.04 -19.93
C GLU A 159 -14.73 -11.74 -21.37
N GLY A 160 -13.82 -11.21 -22.14
CA GLY A 160 -14.05 -10.78 -23.52
C GLY A 160 -14.32 -9.28 -23.68
N ASP A 161 -14.45 -8.54 -22.57
CA ASP A 161 -14.63 -7.09 -22.63
C ASP A 161 -13.43 -6.37 -23.22
N THR A 162 -13.71 -5.30 -23.92
CA THR A 162 -12.70 -4.28 -24.25
C THR A 162 -12.72 -3.23 -23.17
N VAL A 163 -11.59 -3.06 -22.50
CA VAL A 163 -11.42 -2.14 -21.38
C VAL A 163 -10.49 -1.00 -21.81
N ARG A 164 -10.97 0.23 -21.68
CA ARG A 164 -10.18 1.45 -21.93
C ARG A 164 -9.82 2.07 -20.58
N VAL A 165 -8.54 2.11 -20.29
CA VAL A 165 -8.02 2.68 -19.05
C VAL A 165 -7.38 4.03 -19.34
N THR A 166 -7.83 5.06 -18.65
CA THR A 166 -7.19 6.38 -18.63
C THR A 166 -6.62 6.62 -17.24
N ILE A 167 -5.31 6.84 -17.17
CA ILE A 167 -4.63 7.28 -15.96
C ILE A 167 -4.32 8.78 -16.07
N HIS A 168 -4.61 9.50 -15.00
CA HIS A 168 -4.26 10.91 -14.82
C HIS A 168 -3.39 11.06 -13.59
N ASN A 169 -2.24 11.73 -13.69
CA ASN A 169 -1.41 12.05 -12.54
C ASN A 169 -1.72 13.47 -12.07
N ASP A 170 -2.15 13.62 -10.81
CA ASP A 170 -2.47 14.93 -10.25
C ASP A 170 -1.28 15.88 -10.38
N LYS A 171 -1.55 17.15 -10.66
CA LYS A 171 -0.52 18.19 -10.83
C LYS A 171 0.32 18.43 -9.58
N THR A 172 -0.18 18.05 -8.39
CA THR A 172 0.53 18.16 -7.12
C THR A 172 1.44 16.99 -6.84
N SER A 173 1.34 15.90 -7.60
CA SER A 173 2.20 14.72 -7.44
C SER A 173 3.67 15.05 -7.66
N LEU A 174 4.53 14.47 -6.85
CA LEU A 174 5.98 14.63 -6.97
C LEU A 174 6.61 13.57 -7.87
N HIS A 175 5.94 12.45 -8.02
CA HIS A 175 6.47 11.29 -8.73
C HIS A 175 5.67 11.02 -10.02
N PRO A 176 6.32 10.52 -11.06
CA PRO A 176 5.62 9.86 -12.14
C PRO A 176 4.98 8.56 -11.65
N HIS A 177 3.84 8.25 -12.24
CA HIS A 177 3.10 7.02 -11.94
C HIS A 177 2.70 6.31 -13.23
N ASN A 178 2.28 5.07 -13.11
CA ASN A 178 1.69 4.27 -14.18
C ASN A 178 0.74 3.24 -13.57
N VAL A 179 0.20 2.32 -14.39
CA VAL A 179 -0.59 1.20 -13.88
C VAL A 179 -0.26 -0.08 -14.65
N ASP A 180 0.00 -1.13 -13.87
CA ASP A 180 0.15 -2.51 -14.30
C ASP A 180 -1.07 -3.30 -13.82
N PHE A 181 -1.75 -3.98 -14.75
CA PHE A 181 -2.86 -4.88 -14.45
C PHE A 181 -2.41 -6.33 -14.65
N HIS A 182 -2.44 -7.14 -13.62
CA HIS A 182 -2.17 -8.58 -13.74
C HIS A 182 -3.19 -9.30 -14.63
N ALA A 183 -4.34 -8.69 -14.88
CA ALA A 183 -5.36 -9.18 -15.83
C ALA A 183 -4.98 -8.98 -17.30
N VAL A 184 -3.93 -8.21 -17.60
CA VAL A 184 -3.56 -7.82 -18.97
C VAL A 184 -2.51 -8.77 -19.52
N THR A 185 -2.83 -9.44 -20.61
CA THR A 185 -1.83 -10.19 -21.39
C THR A 185 -1.11 -9.25 -22.34
N GLY A 186 0.11 -8.85 -21.98
CA GLY A 186 0.94 -7.94 -22.77
C GLY A 186 2.15 -7.43 -21.98
N PRO A 187 3.20 -6.90 -22.62
CA PRO A 187 4.39 -6.42 -21.93
C PRO A 187 4.07 -5.36 -20.87
N GLY A 188 4.41 -5.64 -19.61
CA GLY A 188 4.24 -4.73 -18.48
C GLY A 188 2.79 -4.44 -18.10
N GLY A 189 1.83 -5.30 -18.47
CA GLY A 189 0.44 -5.19 -18.00
C GLY A 189 -0.26 -3.84 -18.25
N GLY A 190 0.28 -3.01 -19.15
CA GLY A 190 -0.13 -1.62 -19.40
C GLY A 190 0.84 -0.57 -18.86
N ALA A 191 1.76 -0.91 -17.97
CA ALA A 191 2.66 0.03 -17.30
C ALA A 191 3.50 0.86 -18.28
N ALA A 192 4.07 0.23 -19.30
CA ALA A 192 4.89 0.94 -20.30
C ALA A 192 4.11 1.96 -21.13
N ALA A 193 2.80 1.74 -21.30
CA ALA A 193 1.93 2.64 -22.06
C ALA A 193 1.38 3.80 -21.22
N THR A 194 1.48 3.72 -19.90
CA THR A 194 0.77 4.60 -18.97
C THR A 194 1.65 5.46 -18.06
N ILE A 195 2.95 5.57 -18.35
CA ILE A 195 3.84 6.46 -17.56
C ILE A 195 3.38 7.91 -17.73
N VAL A 196 2.94 8.53 -16.63
CA VAL A 196 2.45 9.91 -16.58
C VAL A 196 3.20 10.72 -15.54
N GLY A 197 3.75 11.86 -15.93
CA GLY A 197 4.26 12.88 -15.02
C GLY A 197 3.12 13.73 -14.45
N ALA A 198 3.45 14.59 -13.47
CA ALA A 198 2.46 15.46 -12.84
C ALA A 198 1.66 16.28 -13.87
N GLY A 199 0.33 16.21 -13.77
CA GLY A 199 -0.61 16.89 -14.67
C GLY A 199 -0.82 16.22 -16.04
N GLU A 200 -0.16 15.08 -16.30
CA GLU A 200 -0.30 14.31 -17.53
C GLU A 200 -1.40 13.25 -17.44
N SER A 201 -1.89 12.86 -18.62
CA SER A 201 -2.83 11.74 -18.77
C SER A 201 -2.43 10.86 -19.93
N LYS A 202 -2.62 9.56 -19.78
CA LYS A 202 -2.44 8.58 -20.86
C LYS A 202 -3.56 7.56 -20.83
N THR A 203 -3.85 7.02 -21.99
CA THR A 203 -4.89 6.00 -22.18
C THR A 203 -4.32 4.81 -22.92
N PHE A 204 -4.68 3.60 -22.48
CA PHE A 204 -4.47 2.38 -23.25
C PHE A 204 -5.75 1.54 -23.24
N THR A 205 -5.81 0.57 -24.13
CA THR A 205 -6.95 -0.33 -24.25
C THR A 205 -6.45 -1.77 -24.28
N PHE A 206 -7.14 -2.64 -23.56
CA PHE A 206 -6.85 -4.06 -23.57
C PHE A 206 -8.13 -4.89 -23.68
N LYS A 207 -7.97 -6.17 -23.94
CA LYS A 207 -9.05 -7.14 -23.90
C LYS A 207 -8.89 -8.05 -22.69
N ALA A 208 -9.94 -8.16 -21.87
CA ALA A 208 -9.97 -9.06 -20.73
C ALA A 208 -10.12 -10.51 -21.24
N LEU A 209 -9.02 -11.25 -21.31
CA LEU A 209 -8.96 -12.56 -21.96
C LEU A 209 -9.27 -13.73 -21.02
N ASN A 210 -9.06 -13.55 -19.71
CA ASN A 210 -9.14 -14.62 -18.74
C ASN A 210 -10.00 -14.16 -17.55
N ALA A 211 -11.01 -14.94 -17.20
CA ALA A 211 -11.77 -14.74 -15.97
C ALA A 211 -10.88 -14.97 -14.75
N GLY A 212 -11.02 -14.14 -13.72
CA GLY A 212 -10.24 -14.21 -12.48
C GLY A 212 -10.30 -12.93 -11.66
N LEU A 213 -9.77 -13.01 -10.46
CA LEU A 213 -9.56 -11.85 -9.59
C LEU A 213 -8.08 -11.51 -9.58
N PHE A 214 -7.74 -10.30 -10.01
CA PHE A 214 -6.36 -9.90 -10.25
C PHE A 214 -6.03 -8.61 -9.51
N VAL A 215 -4.75 -8.47 -9.11
CA VAL A 215 -4.22 -7.21 -8.59
C VAL A 215 -3.91 -6.26 -9.75
N TYR A 216 -4.06 -4.97 -9.53
CA TYR A 216 -3.40 -3.93 -10.30
C TYR A 216 -2.61 -3.02 -9.37
N HIS A 217 -1.53 -2.44 -9.86
CA HIS A 217 -0.66 -1.59 -9.05
C HIS A 217 0.17 -0.61 -9.90
N CYS A 218 0.78 0.37 -9.25
CA CYS A 218 1.78 1.19 -9.90
C CYS A 218 3.10 0.39 -10.05
N ALA A 219 3.71 0.46 -11.24
CA ALA A 219 4.94 -0.24 -11.56
C ALA A 219 6.07 0.70 -12.03
N PHE A 220 5.93 2.01 -11.78
CA PHE A 220 6.95 2.97 -12.17
C PHE A 220 8.21 2.84 -11.31
N GLY A 221 9.38 2.81 -11.97
CA GLY A 221 10.68 2.77 -11.32
C GLY A 221 10.88 1.55 -10.41
N ASN A 222 10.52 1.66 -9.15
CA ASN A 222 10.50 0.56 -8.19
C ASN A 222 9.05 0.24 -7.80
N PRO A 223 8.43 -0.81 -8.35
CA PRO A 223 7.04 -1.16 -8.06
C PRO A 223 6.76 -1.35 -6.57
N GLY A 224 7.66 -2.04 -5.87
CA GLY A 224 7.48 -2.31 -4.44
C GLY A 224 7.39 -1.05 -3.61
N LEU A 225 8.13 -0.01 -3.98
CA LEU A 225 8.04 1.28 -3.30
C LEU A 225 6.66 1.90 -3.47
N HIS A 226 6.13 1.95 -4.68
CA HIS A 226 4.81 2.52 -4.96
C HIS A 226 3.71 1.73 -4.28
N MET A 227 3.80 0.40 -4.28
CA MET A 227 2.85 -0.47 -3.58
C MET A 227 2.87 -0.25 -2.06
N THR A 228 4.05 -0.11 -1.46
CA THR A 228 4.19 0.13 -0.01
C THR A 228 3.76 1.54 0.44
N HIS A 229 3.38 2.39 -0.51
CA HIS A 229 2.72 3.67 -0.25
C HIS A 229 1.21 3.63 -0.52
N GLY A 230 0.66 2.48 -0.97
CA GLY A 230 -0.78 2.28 -1.13
C GLY A 230 -1.29 2.17 -2.57
N MET A 231 -0.38 2.15 -3.58
CA MET A 231 -0.78 2.14 -4.99
C MET A 231 -1.10 0.74 -5.51
N TYR A 232 -2.18 0.18 -5.07
CA TYR A 232 -2.71 -1.12 -5.49
C TYR A 232 -4.24 -1.17 -5.42
N GLY A 233 -4.83 -2.13 -6.12
CA GLY A 233 -6.25 -2.42 -6.10
C GLY A 233 -6.56 -3.77 -6.76
N LEU A 234 -7.84 -4.11 -6.89
CA LEU A 234 -8.31 -5.33 -7.55
C LEU A 234 -9.12 -5.03 -8.81
N ILE A 235 -8.93 -5.88 -9.81
CA ILE A 235 -9.80 -6.00 -10.96
C ILE A 235 -10.37 -7.42 -11.00
N LEU A 236 -11.70 -7.50 -11.00
CA LEU A 236 -12.46 -8.72 -11.24
C LEU A 236 -12.81 -8.82 -12.71
N VAL A 237 -12.32 -9.86 -13.36
CA VAL A 237 -12.79 -10.29 -14.68
C VAL A 237 -13.77 -11.42 -14.45
N GLU A 238 -15.06 -11.13 -14.50
CA GLU A 238 -16.09 -12.14 -14.33
C GLU A 238 -16.06 -13.16 -15.47
N PRO A 239 -16.34 -14.44 -15.20
CA PRO A 239 -16.59 -15.40 -16.27
C PRO A 239 -17.85 -14.99 -17.05
N LYS A 240 -17.95 -15.41 -18.31
CA LYS A 240 -19.13 -15.15 -19.12
C LYS A 240 -20.40 -15.66 -18.43
N GLY A 241 -21.35 -14.75 -18.27
CA GLY A 241 -22.60 -15.03 -17.55
C GLY A 241 -22.55 -14.67 -16.08
N GLY A 242 -21.45 -14.09 -15.62
CA GLY A 242 -21.31 -13.56 -14.26
C GLY A 242 -20.99 -14.62 -13.18
N LEU A 243 -20.89 -14.16 -11.97
CA LEU A 243 -20.78 -14.99 -10.77
C LEU A 243 -22.16 -15.28 -10.18
N PRO A 244 -22.35 -16.37 -9.41
CA PRO A 244 -23.57 -16.58 -8.62
C PRO A 244 -23.90 -15.36 -7.77
N GLU A 245 -25.19 -15.06 -7.61
CA GLU A 245 -25.63 -13.98 -6.72
C GLU A 245 -25.32 -14.32 -5.26
N VAL A 246 -24.96 -13.30 -4.49
CA VAL A 246 -24.76 -13.35 -3.04
C VAL A 246 -25.41 -12.12 -2.40
N ASP A 247 -25.68 -12.17 -1.10
CA ASP A 247 -26.37 -11.09 -0.41
C ASP A 247 -25.43 -9.91 -0.10
N LYS A 248 -24.16 -10.20 0.18
CA LYS A 248 -23.13 -9.19 0.53
C LYS A 248 -21.84 -9.42 -0.24
N GLU A 249 -21.27 -8.35 -0.73
CA GLU A 249 -19.94 -8.35 -1.33
C GLU A 249 -19.03 -7.34 -0.59
N PHE A 250 -17.82 -7.76 -0.27
CA PHE A 250 -16.82 -6.91 0.40
C PHE A 250 -15.49 -6.95 -0.32
N TYR A 251 -14.83 -5.80 -0.35
CA TYR A 251 -13.51 -5.57 -0.91
C TYR A 251 -12.49 -5.31 0.19
N VAL A 252 -11.56 -6.22 0.36
CA VAL A 252 -10.53 -6.19 1.39
C VAL A 252 -9.15 -6.32 0.78
N MET A 253 -8.23 -5.43 1.09
CA MET A 253 -6.84 -5.58 0.68
C MET A 253 -5.87 -5.40 1.84
N GLN A 254 -5.03 -6.40 2.05
CA GLN A 254 -3.89 -6.29 2.96
C GLN A 254 -2.78 -5.47 2.31
N GLY A 255 -2.16 -4.60 3.09
CA GLY A 255 -0.99 -3.83 2.69
C GLY A 255 0.11 -3.83 3.74
N GLU A 256 1.33 -3.59 3.32
CA GLU A 256 2.52 -3.48 4.15
C GLU A 256 3.06 -2.06 4.09
N PHE A 257 3.27 -1.44 5.25
CA PHE A 257 3.81 -0.09 5.32
C PHE A 257 5.07 -0.06 6.18
N TYR A 258 6.11 0.50 5.60
CA TYR A 258 7.46 0.52 6.15
C TYR A 258 7.79 1.93 6.60
N SER A 259 7.77 2.18 7.90
CA SER A 259 8.04 3.48 8.48
C SER A 259 9.19 3.45 9.49
N GLU A 260 10.04 4.50 9.44
CA GLU A 260 11.05 4.69 10.47
C GLU A 260 10.38 5.14 11.77
N GLY A 261 10.64 4.46 12.83
CA GLY A 261 10.07 4.73 14.15
C GLY A 261 9.36 3.51 14.72
N SER A 262 9.10 3.57 16.00
CA SER A 262 8.34 2.54 16.69
C SER A 262 6.88 2.55 16.25
N LEU A 263 6.20 1.42 16.40
CA LEU A 263 4.77 1.30 16.21
C LEU A 263 4.04 2.36 17.06
N GLY A 264 3.09 3.09 16.47
CA GLY A 264 2.34 4.15 17.15
C GLY A 264 3.11 5.47 17.38
N ARG A 265 4.27 5.67 16.75
CA ARG A 265 4.97 6.96 16.84
C ARG A 265 4.14 8.06 16.18
N GLU A 266 3.89 9.14 16.92
CA GLU A 266 3.13 10.29 16.45
C GLU A 266 3.82 11.09 15.33
N GLY A 267 3.03 11.73 14.49
CA GLY A 267 3.46 12.61 13.40
C GLY A 267 3.78 11.90 12.11
N LEU A 268 4.30 12.66 11.14
CA LEU A 268 4.62 12.15 9.80
C LEU A 268 5.85 11.23 9.85
N GLN A 269 5.67 10.01 9.39
CA GLN A 269 6.71 8.98 9.37
C GLN A 269 7.45 8.96 8.04
N LEU A 270 8.75 8.69 8.12
CA LEU A 270 9.61 8.46 6.95
C LEU A 270 9.54 7.00 6.52
N PHE A 271 9.84 6.75 5.25
CA PHE A 271 9.92 5.40 4.73
C PHE A 271 11.18 4.67 5.22
N ASP A 272 11.00 3.48 5.78
CA ASP A 272 12.09 2.59 6.21
C ASP A 272 12.55 1.68 5.07
N THR A 273 13.59 2.12 4.36
CA THR A 273 14.20 1.34 3.27
C THR A 273 14.78 0.02 3.76
N GLN A 274 15.38 -0.01 4.94
CA GLN A 274 16.00 -1.22 5.45
C GLN A 274 14.94 -2.24 5.89
N GLY A 275 13.88 -1.78 6.54
CA GLY A 275 12.73 -2.62 6.87
C GLY A 275 12.07 -3.18 5.62
N TYR A 276 11.91 -2.38 4.56
CA TYR A 276 11.39 -2.83 3.28
C TYR A 276 12.23 -3.97 2.67
N LEU A 277 13.57 -3.79 2.61
CA LEU A 277 14.46 -4.83 2.06
C LEU A 277 14.49 -6.10 2.92
N ASN A 278 14.28 -5.97 4.21
CA ASN A 278 14.27 -7.09 5.16
C ASN A 278 12.88 -7.76 5.30
N GLY A 279 11.82 -7.19 4.69
CA GLY A 279 10.45 -7.69 4.84
C GLY A 279 9.90 -7.54 6.26
N THR A 280 10.27 -6.46 6.96
CA THR A 280 9.85 -6.17 8.33
C THR A 280 9.02 -4.90 8.41
N PRO A 281 7.76 -4.89 7.90
CA PRO A 281 6.90 -3.72 7.91
C PRO A 281 6.54 -3.30 9.33
N GLN A 282 6.43 -1.99 9.56
CA GLN A 282 5.96 -1.44 10.81
C GLN A 282 4.46 -1.66 10.98
N TYR A 283 3.70 -1.48 9.90
CA TYR A 283 2.27 -1.73 9.87
C TYR A 283 1.92 -2.77 8.80
N VAL A 284 1.02 -3.66 9.15
CA VAL A 284 0.31 -4.55 8.21
C VAL A 284 -1.16 -4.31 8.47
N VAL A 285 -1.88 -3.83 7.47
CA VAL A 285 -3.26 -3.34 7.67
C VAL A 285 -4.17 -3.80 6.55
N PHE A 286 -5.47 -3.84 6.81
CA PHE A 286 -6.48 -3.93 5.78
C PHE A 286 -6.92 -2.52 5.34
N ASN A 287 -7.21 -2.36 4.06
CA ASN A 287 -7.72 -1.13 3.44
C ASN A 287 -7.02 0.16 3.89
N GLY A 288 -5.68 0.11 3.98
CA GLY A 288 -4.83 1.29 4.02
C GLY A 288 -4.51 1.85 5.41
N LYS A 289 -5.24 1.50 6.47
CA LYS A 289 -4.96 1.95 7.84
C LYS A 289 -5.45 0.96 8.89
N THR A 290 -5.02 1.13 10.12
CA THR A 290 -5.53 0.34 11.25
C THR A 290 -7.03 0.62 11.45
N GLY A 291 -7.81 -0.45 11.71
CA GLY A 291 -9.25 -0.32 11.99
C GLY A 291 -10.15 0.06 10.81
N ALA A 292 -9.63 0.09 9.57
CA ALA A 292 -10.38 0.50 8.37
C ALA A 292 -11.68 -0.28 8.13
N LEU A 293 -11.74 -1.54 8.54
CA LEU A 293 -12.89 -2.40 8.32
C LEU A 293 -13.91 -2.38 9.47
N VAL A 294 -13.58 -1.75 10.59
CA VAL A 294 -14.45 -1.73 11.78
C VAL A 294 -15.68 -0.85 11.53
N GLY A 295 -16.88 -1.41 11.76
CA GLY A 295 -18.15 -0.71 11.57
C GLY A 295 -18.58 -0.52 10.11
N ASN A 296 -17.80 -1.03 9.15
CA ASN A 296 -18.07 -0.89 7.72
C ASN A 296 -18.52 -2.18 7.03
N MET A 297 -18.57 -3.29 7.77
CA MET A 297 -18.98 -4.59 7.24
C MET A 297 -20.08 -5.18 8.13
N SER A 298 -21.24 -5.47 7.52
CA SER A 298 -22.38 -6.07 8.23
C SER A 298 -23.14 -7.06 7.34
N ALA A 299 -23.70 -8.09 7.98
CA ALA A 299 -24.58 -9.06 7.38
C ALA A 299 -25.68 -9.49 8.36
N ASN A 300 -26.68 -10.24 7.89
CA ASN A 300 -27.67 -10.88 8.75
C ASN A 300 -27.50 -12.40 8.72
N VAL A 301 -27.88 -13.06 9.79
CA VAL A 301 -27.93 -14.53 9.84
C VAL A 301 -28.70 -15.08 8.64
N GLY A 302 -28.15 -16.06 7.95
CA GLY A 302 -28.66 -16.66 6.74
C GLY A 302 -28.21 -16.02 5.43
N GLU A 303 -27.58 -14.83 5.48
CA GLU A 303 -27.02 -14.18 4.28
C GLU A 303 -25.72 -14.86 3.83
N THR A 304 -25.52 -14.91 2.53
CA THR A 304 -24.26 -15.32 1.90
C THR A 304 -23.34 -14.14 1.70
N VAL A 305 -22.13 -14.24 2.20
CA VAL A 305 -21.08 -13.22 2.11
C VAL A 305 -20.04 -13.68 1.10
N ARG A 306 -19.65 -12.77 0.19
CA ARG A 306 -18.49 -12.88 -0.68
C ARG A 306 -17.48 -11.84 -0.34
N MET A 307 -16.21 -12.23 -0.13
CA MET A 307 -15.12 -11.31 0.05
C MET A 307 -14.10 -11.45 -1.07
N TYR A 308 -13.79 -10.34 -1.70
CA TYR A 308 -12.68 -10.19 -2.65
C TYR A 308 -11.46 -9.72 -1.86
N VAL A 309 -10.53 -10.62 -1.61
CA VAL A 309 -9.38 -10.34 -0.73
C VAL A 309 -8.11 -10.33 -1.53
N GLY A 310 -7.40 -9.19 -1.52
CA GLY A 310 -6.12 -9.03 -2.19
C GLY A 310 -4.97 -8.81 -1.22
N ASN A 311 -3.76 -9.10 -1.67
CA ASN A 311 -2.53 -8.79 -0.96
C ASN A 311 -1.69 -7.80 -1.78
N GLY A 312 -1.80 -6.51 -1.44
CA GLY A 312 -0.97 -5.42 -1.96
C GLY A 312 0.38 -5.30 -1.25
N GLY A 313 0.67 -6.18 -0.30
CA GLY A 313 2.00 -6.33 0.29
C GLY A 313 3.02 -6.83 -0.72
N VAL A 314 4.30 -6.58 -0.46
CA VAL A 314 5.39 -6.88 -1.39
C VAL A 314 6.33 -7.97 -0.89
N ASN A 315 6.28 -8.29 0.41
CA ASN A 315 7.19 -9.23 1.04
C ASN A 315 6.48 -10.40 1.75
N LEU A 316 5.28 -10.17 2.29
CA LEU A 316 4.62 -11.12 3.18
C LEU A 316 3.46 -11.82 2.51
N ILE A 317 3.29 -13.11 2.77
CA ILE A 317 2.09 -13.86 2.43
C ILE A 317 1.03 -13.52 3.47
N SER A 318 -0.19 -13.19 3.06
CA SER A 318 -1.35 -13.07 3.94
C SER A 318 -1.90 -14.45 4.28
N ASN A 319 -2.23 -14.69 5.55
CA ASN A 319 -2.89 -15.90 6.02
C ASN A 319 -4.32 -15.50 6.44
N PHE A 320 -5.16 -15.23 5.45
CA PHE A 320 -6.48 -14.68 5.68
C PHE A 320 -7.42 -15.67 6.35
N HIS A 321 -8.03 -15.23 7.44
CA HIS A 321 -8.98 -16.01 8.25
C HIS A 321 -10.07 -15.09 8.80
N VAL A 322 -11.29 -15.63 8.91
CA VAL A 322 -12.39 -15.00 9.64
C VAL A 322 -12.65 -15.86 10.88
N ILE A 323 -12.34 -15.33 12.05
CA ILE A 323 -12.48 -16.07 13.31
C ILE A 323 -13.96 -16.34 13.58
N GLY A 324 -14.29 -17.61 13.72
CA GLY A 324 -15.66 -18.08 13.93
C GLY A 324 -16.35 -18.58 12.65
N GLU A 325 -15.68 -18.46 11.49
CA GLU A 325 -16.23 -18.90 10.20
C GLU A 325 -15.38 -19.96 9.52
N ILE A 326 -16.04 -20.77 8.71
CA ILE A 326 -15.43 -21.73 7.79
C ILE A 326 -15.93 -21.35 6.38
N PHE A 327 -15.00 -21.08 5.48
CA PHE A 327 -15.34 -20.71 4.12
C PHE A 327 -15.98 -21.89 3.38
N ASP A 328 -17.20 -21.71 2.90
CA ASP A 328 -17.89 -22.69 2.06
C ASP A 328 -17.13 -22.91 0.75
N ARG A 329 -16.63 -21.80 0.15
CA ARG A 329 -15.88 -21.84 -1.10
C ARG A 329 -14.69 -20.88 -1.03
N VAL A 330 -13.56 -21.35 -1.53
CA VAL A 330 -12.32 -20.57 -1.66
C VAL A 330 -11.79 -20.71 -3.08
N TYR A 331 -11.82 -19.61 -3.81
CA TYR A 331 -11.27 -19.46 -5.15
C TYR A 331 -9.81 -19.02 -5.01
N ARG A 332 -8.93 -20.00 -4.86
CA ARG A 332 -7.50 -19.76 -4.57
C ARG A 332 -6.82 -19.02 -5.71
N GLU A 333 -5.92 -18.10 -5.37
CA GLU A 333 -5.14 -17.33 -6.33
C GLU A 333 -6.01 -16.54 -7.33
N GLY A 334 -7.29 -16.30 -6.98
CA GLY A 334 -8.25 -15.59 -7.84
C GLY A 334 -8.74 -16.39 -9.05
N ASP A 335 -8.50 -17.71 -9.09
CA ASP A 335 -8.96 -18.58 -10.17
C ASP A 335 -10.47 -18.80 -10.08
N LEU A 336 -11.20 -18.29 -11.06
CA LEU A 336 -12.65 -18.41 -11.19
C LEU A 336 -13.08 -19.49 -12.20
N LEU A 337 -12.14 -20.23 -12.79
CA LEU A 337 -12.37 -21.21 -13.85
C LEU A 337 -12.38 -22.65 -13.33
N THR A 338 -11.70 -22.90 -12.21
CA THR A 338 -11.66 -24.22 -11.60
C THR A 338 -12.69 -24.36 -10.47
N ILE A 339 -12.94 -25.58 -10.05
CA ILE A 339 -13.82 -25.86 -8.91
C ILE A 339 -13.15 -25.28 -7.64
N PRO A 340 -13.84 -24.41 -6.89
CA PRO A 340 -13.27 -23.86 -5.66
C PRO A 340 -13.02 -24.96 -4.63
N ALA A 341 -12.07 -24.70 -3.74
CA ALA A 341 -11.88 -25.53 -2.56
C ALA A 341 -13.01 -25.26 -1.55
N GLU A 342 -13.44 -26.27 -0.83
CA GLU A 342 -14.56 -26.20 0.12
C GLU A 342 -14.09 -26.49 1.55
N GLY A 343 -14.77 -25.90 2.54
CA GLY A 343 -14.57 -26.20 3.96
C GLY A 343 -13.21 -25.75 4.51
N LEU A 344 -12.71 -24.62 4.09
CA LEU A 344 -11.42 -24.09 4.55
C LEU A 344 -11.59 -23.01 5.63
N GLN A 345 -10.73 -23.05 6.64
CA GLN A 345 -10.72 -22.07 7.72
C GLN A 345 -9.79 -20.88 7.43
N THR A 346 -8.66 -21.12 6.74
CA THR A 346 -7.64 -20.14 6.45
C THR A 346 -7.14 -20.33 5.04
N THR A 347 -6.89 -19.26 4.31
CA THR A 347 -6.34 -19.30 2.96
C THR A 347 -5.10 -18.42 2.84
N LEU A 348 -4.18 -18.85 1.96
CA LEU A 348 -2.95 -18.10 1.67
C LEU A 348 -3.17 -17.16 0.50
N ILE A 349 -2.68 -15.92 0.63
CA ILE A 349 -2.69 -14.95 -0.46
C ILE A 349 -1.24 -14.50 -0.66
N PRO A 350 -0.58 -14.90 -1.75
CA PRO A 350 0.79 -14.48 -2.01
C PRO A 350 0.88 -12.97 -2.22
N ALA A 351 2.07 -12.40 -2.04
CA ALA A 351 2.32 -11.01 -2.39
C ALA A 351 1.95 -10.74 -3.85
N GLY A 352 1.15 -9.70 -4.10
CA GLY A 352 0.62 -9.39 -5.42
C GLY A 352 -0.46 -10.36 -5.94
N GLY A 353 -1.02 -11.20 -5.08
CA GLY A 353 -2.10 -12.13 -5.39
C GLY A 353 -3.45 -11.73 -4.80
N ALA A 354 -4.48 -12.53 -5.11
CA ALA A 354 -5.83 -12.35 -4.61
C ALA A 354 -6.53 -13.70 -4.38
N VAL A 355 -7.60 -13.68 -3.60
CA VAL A 355 -8.50 -14.81 -3.36
C VAL A 355 -9.93 -14.29 -3.28
N MET A 356 -10.89 -15.08 -3.74
CA MET A 356 -12.29 -14.85 -3.44
C MET A 356 -12.76 -15.93 -2.47
N VAL A 357 -13.44 -15.56 -1.40
CA VAL A 357 -14.04 -16.49 -0.44
C VAL A 357 -15.53 -16.25 -0.34
N GLU A 358 -16.31 -17.33 -0.16
CA GLU A 358 -17.75 -17.29 0.08
C GLU A 358 -18.08 -18.12 1.30
N PHE A 359 -19.03 -17.65 2.10
CA PHE A 359 -19.58 -18.38 3.25
C PHE A 359 -20.96 -17.82 3.61
N GLN A 360 -21.80 -18.68 4.15
CA GLN A 360 -23.06 -18.27 4.75
C GLN A 360 -22.82 -17.98 6.23
N VAL A 361 -23.36 -16.87 6.73
CA VAL A 361 -23.27 -16.54 8.16
C VAL A 361 -24.43 -17.17 8.92
N ASP A 362 -24.13 -18.09 9.82
CA ASP A 362 -25.15 -18.94 10.49
C ASP A 362 -25.41 -18.52 11.95
N PHE A 363 -24.62 -17.58 12.49
CA PHE A 363 -24.74 -17.16 13.89
C PHE A 363 -24.52 -15.64 14.03
N PRO A 364 -25.25 -14.93 14.91
CA PRO A 364 -25.05 -13.50 15.15
C PRO A 364 -23.83 -13.25 16.02
N GLY A 365 -23.13 -12.12 15.78
CA GLY A 365 -21.96 -11.71 16.57
C GLY A 365 -20.97 -10.88 15.78
N ASN A 366 -19.80 -10.64 16.38
CA ASN A 366 -18.69 -10.00 15.71
C ASN A 366 -17.68 -11.07 15.28
N PHE A 367 -17.48 -11.20 13.98
CA PHE A 367 -16.51 -12.12 13.39
C PHE A 367 -15.26 -11.32 13.00
N VAL A 368 -14.13 -11.68 13.56
CA VAL A 368 -12.89 -10.90 13.37
C VAL A 368 -12.12 -11.43 12.17
N LEU A 369 -11.90 -10.58 11.19
CA LEU A 369 -11.00 -10.85 10.07
C LEU A 369 -9.56 -10.62 10.52
N VAL A 370 -8.66 -11.54 10.23
CA VAL A 370 -7.24 -11.43 10.63
C VAL A 370 -6.29 -11.97 9.55
N ASP A 371 -5.07 -11.45 9.54
CA ASP A 371 -3.92 -12.24 9.08
C ASP A 371 -3.48 -13.13 10.25
N HIS A 372 -3.63 -14.45 10.10
CA HIS A 372 -3.40 -15.40 11.18
C HIS A 372 -1.91 -15.58 11.55
N ALA A 373 -0.99 -14.86 10.95
CA ALA A 373 0.31 -14.58 11.52
C ALA A 373 0.15 -13.52 12.62
N LEU A 374 -0.36 -13.92 13.79
CA LEU A 374 -1.02 -13.07 14.78
C LEU A 374 -0.23 -11.84 15.25
N ALA A 375 1.10 -11.87 15.23
CA ALA A 375 1.89 -10.66 15.48
C ALA A 375 1.60 -9.50 14.49
N ARG A 376 0.92 -9.79 13.39
CA ARG A 376 0.47 -8.76 12.44
C ARG A 376 -0.86 -8.13 12.84
N VAL A 377 -1.66 -8.81 13.66
CA VAL A 377 -2.85 -8.22 14.29
C VAL A 377 -2.45 -7.03 15.15
N ASP A 378 -1.36 -7.17 15.93
CA ASP A 378 -0.78 -6.08 16.72
C ASP A 378 -0.25 -4.93 15.85
N ARG A 379 -0.03 -5.16 14.56
CA ARG A 379 0.40 -4.17 13.56
C ARG A 379 -0.74 -3.62 12.72
N GLY A 380 -2.00 -4.03 13.02
CA GLY A 380 -3.22 -3.53 12.40
C GLY A 380 -3.89 -4.47 11.37
N ALA A 381 -3.42 -5.71 11.17
CA ALA A 381 -4.00 -6.67 10.23
C ALA A 381 -5.25 -7.36 10.79
N TRP A 382 -6.28 -6.57 11.11
CA TRP A 382 -7.56 -7.06 11.61
C TRP A 382 -8.72 -6.18 11.15
N GLY A 383 -9.93 -6.75 11.19
CA GLY A 383 -11.18 -6.09 10.89
C GLY A 383 -12.33 -6.83 11.56
N ALA A 384 -13.56 -6.36 11.39
CA ALA A 384 -14.74 -6.99 11.96
C ALA A 384 -15.91 -7.00 10.97
N LEU A 385 -16.55 -8.17 10.85
CA LEU A 385 -17.86 -8.35 10.22
C LEU A 385 -18.89 -8.47 11.35
N GLN A 386 -19.82 -7.53 11.40
CA GLN A 386 -20.95 -7.58 12.34
C GLN A 386 -22.11 -8.35 11.73
N VAL A 387 -22.56 -9.40 12.41
CA VAL A 387 -23.70 -10.21 11.98
C VAL A 387 -24.86 -10.00 12.96
N GLU A 388 -26.01 -9.61 12.44
CA GLU A 388 -27.23 -9.41 13.19
C GLU A 388 -28.22 -10.57 12.95
N GLY A 389 -29.04 -10.91 13.94
CA GLY A 389 -30.05 -11.95 13.82
C GLY A 389 -30.31 -12.71 15.13
N GLU A 390 -31.10 -13.76 15.04
CA GLU A 390 -31.41 -14.65 16.18
C GLU A 390 -30.35 -15.73 16.27
N ALA A 391 -29.89 -16.01 17.50
CA ALA A 391 -28.93 -17.07 17.77
C ALA A 391 -29.59 -18.44 17.77
N ASP A 392 -29.04 -19.40 17.01
CA ASP A 392 -29.40 -20.80 17.10
C ASP A 392 -28.48 -21.53 18.07
N THR A 393 -28.97 -21.82 19.26
CA THR A 393 -28.21 -22.49 20.32
C THR A 393 -27.84 -23.95 19.98
N THR A 394 -28.38 -24.52 18.89
CA THR A 394 -27.96 -25.83 18.40
C THR A 394 -26.65 -25.76 17.61
N ILE A 395 -26.31 -24.58 17.06
CA ILE A 395 -25.05 -24.30 16.38
C ILE A 395 -23.98 -23.91 17.39
N TYR A 396 -24.31 -22.97 18.28
CA TYR A 396 -23.40 -22.48 19.31
C TYR A 396 -24.18 -22.11 20.57
N ASP A 397 -23.87 -22.79 21.67
CA ASP A 397 -24.43 -22.54 23.01
C ASP A 397 -23.30 -22.16 23.97
N GLY A 398 -22.94 -20.90 23.95
CA GLY A 398 -21.89 -20.32 24.80
C GLY A 398 -22.34 -18.98 25.37
N HIS A 399 -22.02 -18.75 26.67
CA HIS A 399 -22.21 -17.45 27.27
C HIS A 399 -21.13 -16.49 26.75
N MET A 400 -21.54 -15.51 25.94
CA MET A 400 -20.62 -14.46 25.48
C MET A 400 -20.44 -13.42 26.59
N GLU A 401 -19.27 -13.37 27.18
CA GLU A 401 -18.91 -12.29 28.11
C GLU A 401 -18.71 -11.00 27.32
N SER A 402 -19.43 -9.95 27.68
CA SER A 402 -19.28 -8.63 27.05
C SER A 402 -17.86 -8.10 27.29
N GLY A 403 -17.08 -7.95 26.24
CA GLY A 403 -15.87 -7.13 26.22
C GLY A 403 -14.51 -7.81 26.09
N ASN A 404 -14.42 -9.14 26.02
CA ASN A 404 -13.14 -9.85 25.88
C ASN A 404 -13.14 -10.97 24.83
N GLY A 405 -14.10 -10.99 23.93
CA GLY A 405 -14.00 -11.81 22.72
C GLY A 405 -13.16 -11.09 21.67
N HIS A 406 -12.34 -11.83 20.95
CA HIS A 406 -11.55 -11.30 19.85
C HIS A 406 -12.31 -10.32 18.99
#